data_771c1f1d274413031852e0f6cd9699ff
#
_entry.id   771c1f1d274413031852e0f6cd9699ff
#
_cell.length_a   1.000
_cell.length_b   1.000
_cell.length_c   1.000
_cell.angle_alpha   90.00
_cell.angle_beta   90.00
_cell.angle_gamma   90.00
#
_symmetry.space_group_name_H-M   'P 1'
#
loop_
_entity.id
_entity.type
_entity.pdbx_description
1 polymer ?
#
loop_
_entity_poly.entity_id
_entity_poly.type
_entity_poly.pdbx_seq_one_letter_code
_entity_poly.pdbx_strand_id
1 'polypeptide(L)'
;MSFTSTVKEEVTRLDTTRLEDISELSAIFRISANINNNIILSLENNAVARRCFKLIKNIYNITPSITVRNKKLGKGFTYILTINNDTKELLEDLSILDDNKYLSVPKEYIVSDEDSLRAYLRGVFLVSGSVNDPKTSRYHLEFVLDSKEYSEFINKLLNSRIIKRERNYTVYIKEAEKISDFLRVIKAFSAVMYFEDIRIYRDHKNMTNRLNNCEQANIDKIFLTASKQVKDIEKLYELDMVDTLDDKLKEVIEYRMKYKESSLSELANIISSETGVEITKSGLNHRFRKIKEILENYLKEKEKSK
;
A
#
# COMPACT_ATOMS: atom_id res chain seq x y z
N MET A 1 8.21 11.29 -16.61
CA MET A 1 8.85 9.97 -16.50
C MET A 1 8.10 9.18 -15.43
N SER A 2 7.87 7.87 -15.59
CA SER A 2 7.19 7.08 -14.57
C SER A 2 8.13 6.74 -13.41
N PHE A 3 7.60 6.50 -12.21
CA PHE A 3 8.43 6.09 -11.06
C PHE A 3 9.23 4.83 -11.37
N THR A 4 8.62 3.81 -12.00
CA THR A 4 9.34 2.63 -12.51
C THR A 4 10.54 3.00 -13.39
N SER A 5 10.38 3.96 -14.31
CA SER A 5 11.48 4.39 -15.19
C SER A 5 12.60 5.07 -14.41
N THR A 6 12.26 5.89 -13.41
CA THR A 6 13.23 6.55 -12.53
C THR A 6 14.04 5.52 -11.74
N VAL A 7 13.37 4.52 -11.14
CA VAL A 7 14.05 3.43 -10.43
C VAL A 7 14.98 2.64 -11.35
N LYS A 8 14.51 2.26 -12.55
CA LYS A 8 15.34 1.56 -13.53
C LYS A 8 16.57 2.38 -13.94
N GLU A 9 16.40 3.68 -14.15
CA GLU A 9 17.50 4.58 -14.50
C GLU A 9 18.52 4.71 -13.38
N GLU A 10 18.10 4.79 -12.12
CA GLU A 10 18.96 4.82 -10.94
C GLU A 10 19.85 3.57 -10.86
N VAL A 11 19.25 2.38 -10.88
CA VAL A 11 19.98 1.14 -10.69
C VAL A 11 20.90 0.77 -11.88
N THR A 12 20.64 1.32 -13.07
CA THR A 12 21.54 1.13 -14.22
C THR A 12 22.86 1.90 -14.12
N ARG A 13 23.00 2.80 -13.15
CA ARG A 13 24.21 3.60 -12.91
C ARG A 13 25.12 3.00 -11.85
N LEU A 14 24.71 1.90 -11.21
CA LEU A 14 25.51 1.27 -10.17
C LEU A 14 26.81 0.69 -10.72
N ASP A 15 27.88 0.89 -9.98
CA ASP A 15 29.13 0.17 -10.17
C ASP A 15 29.00 -1.20 -9.50
N THR A 16 29.37 -2.24 -10.24
CA THR A 16 29.15 -3.64 -9.89
C THR A 16 30.37 -4.49 -10.16
N THR A 17 30.50 -5.58 -9.45
CA THR A 17 31.57 -6.56 -9.67
C THR A 17 31.24 -7.46 -10.87
N ARG A 18 32.22 -8.19 -11.40
CA ARG A 18 32.03 -9.12 -12.51
C ARG A 18 30.96 -10.20 -12.19
N LEU A 19 30.91 -10.71 -10.96
CA LEU A 19 29.96 -11.72 -10.55
C LEU A 19 28.53 -11.14 -10.50
N GLU A 20 28.36 -9.94 -9.93
CA GLU A 20 27.07 -9.21 -9.98
C GLU A 20 26.63 -8.96 -11.43
N ASP A 21 27.54 -8.59 -12.31
CA ASP A 21 27.24 -8.33 -13.74
C ASP A 21 26.75 -9.58 -14.47
N ILE A 22 27.40 -10.74 -14.23
CA ILE A 22 26.99 -12.05 -14.76
C ILE A 22 25.58 -12.41 -14.26
N SER A 23 25.33 -12.26 -12.98
CA SER A 23 24.03 -12.54 -12.37
C SER A 23 22.91 -11.63 -12.91
N GLU A 24 23.19 -10.34 -13.05
CA GLU A 24 22.26 -9.36 -13.63
C GLU A 24 21.97 -9.70 -15.11
N LEU A 25 22.98 -9.99 -15.92
CA LEU A 25 22.81 -10.39 -17.32
C LEU A 25 22.07 -11.72 -17.45
N SER A 26 22.33 -12.71 -16.59
CA SER A 26 21.62 -13.99 -16.58
C SER A 26 20.10 -13.76 -16.47
N ALA A 27 19.65 -12.91 -15.56
CA ALA A 27 18.24 -12.57 -15.40
C ALA A 27 17.68 -11.85 -16.65
N ILE A 28 18.43 -10.86 -17.17
CA ILE A 28 18.02 -10.08 -18.34
C ILE A 28 17.87 -10.98 -19.57
N PHE A 29 18.84 -11.82 -19.84
CA PHE A 29 18.80 -12.74 -21.00
C PHE A 29 17.63 -13.74 -20.88
N ARG A 30 17.44 -14.32 -19.71
CA ARG A 30 16.37 -15.30 -19.48
C ARG A 30 14.98 -14.77 -19.79
N ILE A 31 14.76 -13.48 -19.56
CA ILE A 31 13.45 -12.84 -19.73
C ILE A 31 13.29 -12.22 -21.13
N SER A 32 14.36 -11.61 -21.68
CA SER A 32 14.25 -10.76 -22.87
C SER A 32 14.90 -11.31 -24.13
N ALA A 33 15.68 -12.40 -24.00
CA ALA A 33 16.40 -12.95 -25.14
C ALA A 33 15.52 -13.89 -25.97
N ASN A 34 15.55 -13.67 -27.28
CA ASN A 34 15.12 -14.63 -28.28
C ASN A 34 16.39 -15.25 -28.90
N ILE A 35 16.56 -16.55 -28.69
CA ILE A 35 17.78 -17.28 -29.02
C ILE A 35 17.46 -18.22 -30.18
N ASN A 36 18.00 -17.90 -31.37
CA ASN A 36 17.97 -18.71 -32.58
C ASN A 36 19.41 -18.77 -33.11
N ASN A 37 19.62 -18.47 -34.39
CA ASN A 37 20.99 -18.35 -34.95
C ASN A 37 21.75 -17.18 -34.35
N ASN A 38 21.05 -16.15 -33.89
CA ASN A 38 21.58 -14.98 -33.18
C ASN A 38 20.82 -14.80 -31.89
N ILE A 39 21.41 -14.10 -30.91
CA ILE A 39 20.71 -13.68 -29.70
C ILE A 39 20.17 -12.27 -29.93
N ILE A 40 18.86 -12.11 -29.73
CA ILE A 40 18.16 -10.83 -29.89
C ILE A 40 17.53 -10.48 -28.54
N LEU A 41 18.04 -9.40 -27.91
CA LEU A 41 17.46 -8.82 -26.68
C LEU A 41 16.53 -7.67 -27.05
N SER A 42 15.28 -7.73 -26.61
CA SER A 42 14.28 -6.67 -26.85
C SER A 42 14.00 -5.92 -25.56
N LEU A 43 14.44 -4.66 -25.46
CA LEU A 43 14.41 -3.84 -24.26
C LEU A 43 13.61 -2.56 -24.49
N GLU A 44 12.76 -2.18 -23.55
CA GLU A 44 11.89 -1.01 -23.68
C GLU A 44 12.47 0.28 -23.06
N ASN A 45 13.49 0.15 -22.22
CA ASN A 45 14.13 1.26 -21.53
C ASN A 45 15.55 1.49 -22.07
N ASN A 46 15.82 2.75 -22.46
CA ASN A 46 17.14 3.14 -23.03
C ASN A 46 18.29 2.94 -22.03
N ALA A 47 18.10 3.26 -20.75
CA ALA A 47 19.15 3.10 -19.75
C ALA A 47 19.49 1.61 -19.55
N VAL A 48 18.47 0.73 -19.55
CA VAL A 48 18.64 -0.72 -19.48
C VAL A 48 19.39 -1.24 -20.72
N ALA A 49 19.01 -0.79 -21.91
CA ALA A 49 19.69 -1.18 -23.15
C ALA A 49 21.18 -0.79 -23.14
N ARG A 50 21.49 0.45 -22.72
CA ARG A 50 22.88 0.92 -22.58
C ARG A 50 23.67 0.11 -21.55
N ARG A 51 23.07 -0.23 -20.40
CA ARG A 51 23.71 -1.06 -19.38
C ARG A 51 24.00 -2.45 -19.94
N CYS A 52 23.03 -3.12 -20.55
CA CYS A 52 23.24 -4.42 -21.18
C CYS A 52 24.38 -4.40 -22.22
N PHE A 53 24.38 -3.41 -23.09
CA PHE A 53 25.43 -3.24 -24.07
C PHE A 53 26.82 -3.12 -23.40
N LYS A 54 26.95 -2.26 -22.38
CA LYS A 54 28.20 -2.05 -21.63
C LYS A 54 28.66 -3.34 -20.95
N LEU A 55 27.75 -4.05 -20.26
CA LEU A 55 28.08 -5.28 -19.55
C LEU A 55 28.52 -6.39 -20.51
N ILE A 56 27.79 -6.62 -21.62
CA ILE A 56 28.16 -7.62 -22.62
C ILE A 56 29.56 -7.32 -23.21
N LYS A 57 29.79 -6.06 -23.55
CA LYS A 57 31.10 -5.64 -24.09
C LYS A 57 32.23 -5.83 -23.08
N ASN A 58 32.03 -5.45 -21.83
CA ASN A 58 33.07 -5.49 -20.81
C ASN A 58 33.41 -6.92 -20.37
N ILE A 59 32.43 -7.80 -20.26
CA ILE A 59 32.63 -9.16 -19.73
C ILE A 59 33.10 -10.12 -20.82
N TYR A 60 32.49 -10.06 -22.01
CA TYR A 60 32.66 -11.04 -23.10
C TYR A 60 33.44 -10.47 -24.29
N ASN A 61 33.81 -9.19 -24.27
CA ASN A 61 34.43 -8.50 -25.39
C ASN A 61 33.62 -8.57 -26.70
N ILE A 62 32.32 -8.77 -26.58
CA ILE A 62 31.33 -8.80 -27.69
C ILE A 62 30.71 -7.44 -27.83
N THR A 63 30.65 -6.90 -29.05
CA THR A 63 29.96 -5.64 -29.34
C THR A 63 28.64 -5.92 -30.04
N PRO A 64 27.47 -5.86 -29.32
CA PRO A 64 26.17 -6.08 -29.93
C PRO A 64 25.85 -4.98 -30.95
N SER A 65 25.13 -5.32 -32.01
CA SER A 65 24.53 -4.31 -32.87
C SER A 65 23.25 -3.76 -32.26
N ILE A 66 23.01 -2.44 -32.38
CA ILE A 66 21.82 -1.79 -31.78
C ILE A 66 20.90 -1.31 -32.88
N THR A 67 19.63 -1.74 -32.81
CA THR A 67 18.56 -1.23 -33.64
C THR A 67 17.48 -0.61 -32.76
N VAL A 68 17.01 0.60 -33.09
CA VAL A 68 15.91 1.28 -32.40
C VAL A 68 14.67 1.25 -33.28
N ARG A 69 13.57 0.75 -32.75
CA ARG A 69 12.28 0.69 -33.45
C ARG A 69 11.21 1.43 -32.65
N ASN A 70 10.29 2.11 -33.33
CA ASN A 70 9.09 2.63 -32.71
C ASN A 70 8.21 1.47 -32.22
N LYS A 71 7.59 1.60 -31.05
CA LYS A 71 6.61 0.62 -30.58
C LYS A 71 5.43 0.58 -31.55
N LYS A 72 4.98 -0.64 -31.88
CA LYS A 72 3.80 -0.84 -32.77
C LYS A 72 2.50 -0.36 -32.10
N LEU A 73 2.44 -0.42 -30.79
CA LEU A 73 1.31 0.00 -29.95
C LEU A 73 1.81 0.94 -28.85
N GLY A 74 1.27 2.17 -28.77
CA GLY A 74 1.63 3.16 -27.77
C GLY A 74 2.78 4.09 -28.19
N LYS A 75 3.19 4.97 -27.26
CA LYS A 75 4.33 5.91 -27.44
C LYS A 75 5.61 5.30 -26.88
N GLY A 76 6.71 5.42 -27.61
CA GLY A 76 8.05 5.02 -27.13
C GLY A 76 8.81 4.15 -28.12
N PHE A 77 10.00 3.72 -27.70
CA PHE A 77 10.95 2.96 -28.51
C PHE A 77 11.19 1.59 -27.91
N THR A 78 11.52 0.62 -28.76
CA THR A 78 12.10 -0.67 -28.40
C THR A 78 13.55 -0.70 -28.90
N TYR A 79 14.46 -0.99 -27.99
CA TYR A 79 15.88 -1.11 -28.24
C TYR A 79 16.19 -2.59 -28.43
N ILE A 80 16.72 -2.93 -29.59
CA ILE A 80 17.03 -4.30 -29.98
C ILE A 80 18.55 -4.42 -30.03
N LEU A 81 19.11 -5.26 -29.15
CA LEU A 81 20.51 -5.63 -29.14
C LEU A 81 20.63 -6.98 -29.81
N THR A 82 21.44 -7.07 -30.86
CA THR A 82 21.68 -8.32 -31.60
C THR A 82 23.12 -8.75 -31.43
N ILE A 83 23.33 -9.99 -30.98
CA ILE A 83 24.63 -10.63 -30.84
C ILE A 83 24.70 -11.73 -31.90
N ASN A 84 25.66 -11.56 -32.80
CA ASN A 84 25.95 -12.51 -33.88
C ASN A 84 27.19 -13.32 -33.46
N ASN A 85 27.25 -14.60 -33.83
CA ASN A 85 28.37 -15.54 -33.66
C ASN A 85 28.63 -16.01 -32.22
N ASP A 86 29.23 -17.17 -32.14
CA ASP A 86 29.81 -17.92 -31.00
C ASP A 86 29.27 -17.54 -29.61
N THR A 87 27.97 -17.75 -29.45
CA THR A 87 27.26 -17.34 -28.25
C THR A 87 27.14 -18.45 -27.20
N LYS A 88 27.73 -19.63 -27.48
CA LYS A 88 27.54 -20.79 -26.60
C LYS A 88 28.20 -20.57 -25.24
N GLU A 89 29.46 -20.13 -25.19
CA GLU A 89 30.17 -19.86 -23.94
C GLU A 89 29.45 -18.79 -23.10
N LEU A 90 28.95 -17.72 -23.74
CA LEU A 90 28.17 -16.69 -23.08
C LEU A 90 26.89 -17.26 -22.47
N LEU A 91 26.15 -18.11 -23.19
CA LEU A 91 24.91 -18.71 -22.69
C LEU A 91 25.14 -19.72 -21.56
N GLU A 92 26.26 -20.45 -21.60
CA GLU A 92 26.68 -21.37 -20.54
C GLU A 92 27.09 -20.62 -19.28
N ASP A 93 27.90 -19.56 -19.41
CA ASP A 93 28.34 -18.70 -18.29
C ASP A 93 27.13 -18.00 -17.61
N LEU A 94 26.17 -17.53 -18.40
CA LEU A 94 24.92 -16.96 -17.91
C LEU A 94 23.93 -18.01 -17.39
N SER A 95 24.30 -19.28 -17.38
CA SER A 95 23.39 -20.38 -16.96
C SER A 95 22.04 -20.43 -17.75
N ILE A 96 22.06 -19.99 -18.99
CA ILE A 96 20.91 -20.10 -19.92
C ILE A 96 20.92 -21.46 -20.61
N LEU A 97 22.14 -21.93 -20.94
CA LEU A 97 22.39 -23.21 -21.61
C LEU A 97 23.24 -24.11 -20.70
N ASP A 98 22.96 -25.41 -20.70
CA ASP A 98 23.77 -26.45 -20.06
C ASP A 98 23.70 -27.72 -20.89
N ASP A 99 24.85 -28.27 -21.29
CA ASP A 99 24.94 -29.45 -22.14
C ASP A 99 23.96 -29.45 -23.34
N ASN A 100 23.90 -28.30 -24.04
CA ASN A 100 22.99 -28.02 -25.18
C ASN A 100 21.48 -28.04 -24.81
N LYS A 101 21.11 -27.91 -23.53
CA LYS A 101 19.72 -27.79 -23.06
C LYS A 101 19.50 -26.42 -22.45
N TYR A 102 18.38 -25.76 -22.80
CA TYR A 102 17.98 -24.52 -22.17
C TYR A 102 17.41 -24.78 -20.77
N LEU A 103 17.88 -23.99 -19.80
CA LEU A 103 17.49 -24.06 -18.41
C LEU A 103 16.32 -23.10 -18.12
N SER A 104 15.25 -23.62 -17.54
CA SER A 104 14.09 -22.80 -17.12
C SER A 104 14.42 -21.87 -15.96
N VAL A 105 15.32 -22.29 -15.06
CA VAL A 105 15.81 -21.51 -13.90
C VAL A 105 17.34 -21.51 -13.91
N PRO A 106 17.99 -20.51 -13.30
CA PRO A 106 19.45 -20.45 -13.23
C PRO A 106 20.00 -21.54 -12.32
N LYS A 107 21.25 -21.95 -12.56
CA LYS A 107 22.01 -22.78 -11.63
C LYS A 107 22.32 -21.98 -10.34
N GLU A 108 22.60 -22.70 -9.26
CA GLU A 108 22.81 -22.15 -7.93
C GLU A 108 23.93 -21.09 -7.89
N TYR A 109 25.00 -21.28 -8.65
CA TYR A 109 26.15 -20.34 -8.64
C TYR A 109 25.79 -18.91 -9.08
N ILE A 110 24.71 -18.71 -9.86
CA ILE A 110 24.24 -17.39 -10.30
C ILE A 110 23.65 -16.58 -9.14
N VAL A 111 23.13 -17.25 -8.11
CA VAL A 111 22.43 -16.65 -6.96
C VAL A 111 22.98 -17.14 -5.62
N SER A 112 24.23 -17.60 -5.61
CA SER A 112 24.84 -18.30 -4.47
C SER A 112 25.12 -17.40 -3.27
N ASP A 113 25.48 -16.16 -3.51
CA ASP A 113 25.76 -15.17 -2.49
C ASP A 113 24.77 -14.01 -2.53
N GLU A 114 24.75 -13.19 -1.47
CA GLU A 114 23.78 -12.13 -1.32
C GLU A 114 23.89 -11.04 -2.40
N ASP A 115 25.12 -10.68 -2.81
CA ASP A 115 25.32 -9.63 -3.82
C ASP A 115 24.94 -10.13 -5.22
N SER A 116 25.26 -11.37 -5.56
CA SER A 116 24.83 -12.03 -6.80
C SER A 116 23.30 -12.16 -6.86
N LEU A 117 22.66 -12.56 -5.76
CA LEU A 117 21.21 -12.61 -5.67
C LEU A 117 20.56 -11.23 -5.86
N ARG A 118 21.10 -10.20 -5.21
CA ARG A 118 20.64 -8.80 -5.37
C ARG A 118 20.77 -8.33 -6.82
N ALA A 119 21.89 -8.63 -7.46
CA ALA A 119 22.14 -8.31 -8.85
C ALA A 119 21.19 -9.05 -9.78
N TYR A 120 20.93 -10.34 -9.52
CA TYR A 120 19.94 -11.12 -10.25
C TYR A 120 18.54 -10.53 -10.17
N LEU A 121 18.07 -10.21 -8.95
CA LEU A 121 16.76 -9.57 -8.73
C LEU A 121 16.67 -8.18 -9.39
N ARG A 122 17.77 -7.43 -9.41
CA ARG A 122 17.89 -6.18 -10.17
C ARG A 122 17.70 -6.40 -11.66
N GLY A 123 18.35 -7.42 -12.23
CA GLY A 123 18.15 -7.82 -13.63
C GLY A 123 16.71 -8.18 -13.95
N VAL A 124 16.05 -8.98 -13.11
CA VAL A 124 14.62 -9.29 -13.22
C VAL A 124 13.78 -8.01 -13.25
N PHE A 125 14.02 -7.08 -12.33
CA PHE A 125 13.29 -5.81 -12.27
C PHE A 125 13.51 -4.92 -13.50
N LEU A 126 14.73 -4.84 -13.98
CA LEU A 126 15.09 -4.03 -15.14
C LEU A 126 14.27 -4.40 -16.39
N VAL A 127 13.93 -5.66 -16.57
CA VAL A 127 13.23 -6.16 -17.78
C VAL A 127 11.75 -6.33 -17.57
N SER A 128 11.34 -7.02 -16.51
CA SER A 128 9.94 -7.43 -16.27
C SER A 128 9.25 -6.68 -15.14
N GLY A 129 10.01 -5.92 -14.33
CA GLY A 129 9.49 -5.25 -13.13
C GLY A 129 8.79 -3.94 -13.42
N SER A 130 7.73 -3.69 -12.66
CA SER A 130 7.01 -2.41 -12.60
C SER A 130 6.62 -2.11 -11.17
N VAL A 131 6.77 -0.86 -10.73
CA VAL A 131 6.40 -0.38 -9.41
C VAL A 131 5.58 0.89 -9.51
N ASN A 132 4.45 0.95 -8.79
CA ASN A 132 3.61 2.13 -8.76
C ASN A 132 4.30 3.27 -8.00
N ASP A 133 4.04 4.51 -8.45
CA ASP A 133 4.42 5.69 -7.68
C ASP A 133 3.71 5.66 -6.31
N PRO A 134 4.44 5.82 -5.18
CA PRO A 134 3.85 5.79 -3.84
C PRO A 134 2.80 6.90 -3.60
N LYS A 135 2.74 7.93 -4.45
CA LYS A 135 1.67 8.94 -4.44
C LYS A 135 0.32 8.40 -4.89
N THR A 136 0.30 7.29 -5.64
CA THR A 136 -0.95 6.66 -6.07
C THR A 136 -1.68 5.98 -4.92
N SER A 137 -2.96 5.65 -5.11
CA SER A 137 -3.80 5.09 -4.05
C SER A 137 -3.35 3.70 -3.56
N ARG A 138 -2.62 2.95 -4.38
CA ARG A 138 -2.25 1.56 -4.11
C ARG A 138 -0.76 1.32 -4.31
N TYR A 139 -0.14 0.70 -3.33
CA TYR A 139 1.20 0.15 -3.47
C TYR A 139 1.14 -1.13 -4.31
N HIS A 140 1.99 -1.23 -5.30
CA HIS A 140 2.05 -2.40 -6.18
C HIS A 140 3.42 -2.50 -6.85
N LEU A 141 4.07 -3.62 -6.65
CA LEU A 141 5.26 -4.07 -7.38
C LEU A 141 4.90 -5.35 -8.10
N GLU A 142 5.16 -5.44 -9.39
CA GLU A 142 4.87 -6.63 -10.19
C GLU A 142 5.99 -6.97 -11.15
N PHE A 143 6.05 -8.25 -11.49
CA PHE A 143 6.94 -8.83 -12.49
C PHE A 143 6.09 -9.67 -13.44
N VAL A 144 6.14 -9.37 -14.74
CA VAL A 144 5.41 -10.10 -15.76
C VAL A 144 6.37 -11.09 -16.44
N LEU A 145 6.09 -12.38 -16.35
CA LEU A 145 6.96 -13.47 -16.76
C LEU A 145 6.17 -14.50 -17.59
N ASP A 146 6.79 -15.08 -18.61
CA ASP A 146 6.12 -16.00 -19.53
C ASP A 146 6.16 -17.45 -19.05
N SER A 147 7.22 -17.86 -18.32
CA SER A 147 7.41 -19.25 -17.83
C SER A 147 6.81 -19.43 -16.43
N LYS A 148 6.05 -20.53 -16.26
CA LYS A 148 5.52 -20.93 -14.94
C LYS A 148 6.64 -21.24 -13.94
N GLU A 149 7.58 -22.09 -14.34
CA GLU A 149 8.69 -22.54 -13.48
C GLU A 149 9.54 -21.37 -13.04
N TYR A 150 9.85 -20.45 -13.96
CA TYR A 150 10.61 -19.26 -13.64
C TYR A 150 9.83 -18.32 -12.71
N SER A 151 8.53 -18.19 -12.89
CA SER A 151 7.67 -17.39 -12.00
C SER A 151 7.61 -17.95 -10.58
N GLU A 152 7.54 -19.27 -10.45
CA GLU A 152 7.59 -19.97 -9.15
C GLU A 152 8.96 -19.76 -8.47
N PHE A 153 10.04 -19.81 -9.23
CA PHE A 153 11.39 -19.50 -8.73
C PHE A 153 11.48 -18.06 -8.20
N ILE A 154 11.07 -17.06 -8.98
CA ILE A 154 11.08 -15.65 -8.55
C ILE A 154 10.15 -15.42 -7.35
N ASN A 155 8.98 -16.06 -7.35
CA ASN A 155 8.06 -16.01 -6.21
C ASN A 155 8.68 -16.52 -4.91
N LYS A 156 9.42 -17.61 -4.98
CA LYS A 156 10.15 -18.19 -3.83
C LYS A 156 11.21 -17.22 -3.32
N LEU A 157 11.99 -16.59 -4.20
CA LEU A 157 13.01 -15.63 -3.83
C LEU A 157 12.44 -14.38 -3.15
N LEU A 158 11.26 -13.90 -3.62
CA LEU A 158 10.63 -12.67 -3.14
C LEU A 158 9.61 -12.90 -2.01
N ASN A 159 9.31 -14.14 -1.67
CA ASN A 159 8.21 -14.50 -0.76
C ASN A 159 6.93 -13.68 -1.07
N SER A 160 6.49 -13.76 -2.33
CA SER A 160 5.45 -12.94 -2.94
C SER A 160 4.21 -13.76 -3.31
N ARG A 161 3.36 -13.24 -4.21
CA ARG A 161 2.18 -13.93 -4.71
C ARG A 161 2.24 -14.06 -6.23
N ILE A 162 1.65 -15.14 -6.79
CA ILE A 162 1.56 -15.37 -8.24
C ILE A 162 0.09 -15.35 -8.66
N ILE A 163 -0.17 -14.71 -9.81
CA ILE A 163 -1.42 -14.82 -10.54
C ILE A 163 -1.12 -15.28 -11.96
N LYS A 164 -1.80 -16.33 -12.40
CA LYS A 164 -1.79 -16.74 -13.81
C LYS A 164 -2.75 -15.85 -14.60
N ARG A 165 -2.26 -15.26 -15.69
CA ARG A 165 -3.06 -14.55 -16.70
C ARG A 165 -3.17 -15.41 -17.96
N GLU A 166 -3.88 -14.96 -18.97
CA GLU A 166 -4.11 -15.75 -20.22
C GLU A 166 -2.81 -16.21 -20.88
N ARG A 167 -1.78 -15.35 -20.95
CA ARG A 167 -0.53 -15.61 -21.67
C ARG A 167 0.72 -15.61 -20.81
N ASN A 168 0.65 -15.11 -19.58
CA ASN A 168 1.80 -14.93 -18.71
C ASN A 168 1.44 -15.15 -17.24
N TYR A 169 2.45 -15.07 -16.38
CA TYR A 169 2.34 -15.12 -14.93
C TYR A 169 2.77 -13.77 -14.37
N THR A 170 2.04 -13.26 -13.40
CA THR A 170 2.39 -12.03 -12.70
C THR A 170 2.75 -12.39 -11.26
N VAL A 171 4.00 -12.17 -10.90
CA VAL A 171 4.51 -12.21 -9.52
C VAL A 171 4.37 -10.81 -8.94
N TYR A 172 3.76 -10.64 -7.76
CA TYR A 172 3.47 -9.31 -7.25
C TYR A 172 3.51 -9.18 -5.73
N ILE A 173 3.79 -7.94 -5.27
CA ILE A 173 3.82 -7.52 -3.87
C ILE A 173 2.93 -6.27 -3.73
N LYS A 174 2.11 -6.22 -2.67
CA LYS A 174 1.23 -5.08 -2.34
C LYS A 174 1.55 -4.42 -1.01
N GLU A 175 2.32 -5.09 -0.18
CA GLU A 175 2.77 -4.59 1.11
C GLU A 175 3.85 -3.52 0.91
N ALA A 176 3.58 -2.29 1.39
CA ALA A 176 4.49 -1.14 1.22
C ALA A 176 5.89 -1.42 1.77
N GLU A 177 5.98 -2.06 2.92
CA GLU A 177 7.24 -2.41 3.58
C GLU A 177 8.09 -3.35 2.73
N LYS A 178 7.48 -4.43 2.22
CA LYS A 178 8.18 -5.38 1.32
C LYS A 178 8.60 -4.74 0.00
N ILE A 179 7.84 -3.76 -0.51
CA ILE A 179 8.23 -3.01 -1.72
C ILE A 179 9.45 -2.14 -1.41
N SER A 180 9.46 -1.45 -0.28
CA SER A 180 10.61 -0.67 0.18
C SER A 180 11.85 -1.55 0.37
N ASP A 181 11.69 -2.72 0.99
CA ASP A 181 12.76 -3.70 1.17
C ASP A 181 13.31 -4.19 -0.17
N PHE A 182 12.42 -4.49 -1.14
CA PHE A 182 12.84 -4.86 -2.48
C PHE A 182 13.65 -3.75 -3.17
N LEU A 183 13.20 -2.50 -3.09
CA LEU A 183 13.94 -1.36 -3.65
C LEU A 183 15.33 -1.20 -3.00
N ARG A 184 15.45 -1.50 -1.70
CA ARG A 184 16.72 -1.52 -0.97
C ARG A 184 17.62 -2.67 -1.43
N VAL A 185 17.04 -3.87 -1.64
CA VAL A 185 17.74 -5.05 -2.15
C VAL A 185 18.38 -4.77 -3.50
N ILE A 186 17.68 -4.11 -4.43
CA ILE A 186 18.24 -3.78 -5.75
C ILE A 186 19.15 -2.54 -5.74
N LYS A 187 19.44 -1.97 -4.57
CA LYS A 187 20.30 -0.79 -4.35
C LYS A 187 19.72 0.50 -4.98
N ALA A 188 18.37 0.65 -5.04
CA ALA A 188 17.69 1.85 -5.53
C ALA A 188 17.45 2.85 -4.37
N PHE A 189 18.50 3.39 -3.79
CA PHE A 189 18.44 4.14 -2.52
C PHE A 189 17.68 5.46 -2.61
N SER A 190 17.79 6.20 -3.72
CA SER A 190 17.03 7.43 -3.91
C SER A 190 15.53 7.13 -4.03
N ALA A 191 15.19 6.02 -4.70
CA ALA A 191 13.81 5.56 -4.79
C ALA A 191 13.27 5.09 -3.43
N VAL A 192 14.09 4.43 -2.59
CA VAL A 192 13.73 4.05 -1.22
C VAL A 192 13.38 5.29 -0.40
N MET A 193 14.25 6.30 -0.39
CA MET A 193 14.02 7.53 0.37
C MET A 193 12.72 8.21 -0.06
N TYR A 194 12.52 8.39 -1.36
CA TYR A 194 11.28 8.97 -1.88
C TYR A 194 10.05 8.14 -1.50
N PHE A 195 10.13 6.80 -1.60
CA PHE A 195 9.04 5.90 -1.27
C PHE A 195 8.64 5.98 0.20
N GLU A 196 9.63 5.98 1.11
CA GLU A 196 9.42 6.07 2.56
C GLU A 196 8.88 7.43 2.97
N ASP A 197 9.38 8.53 2.43
CA ASP A 197 8.88 9.87 2.71
C ASP A 197 7.38 9.99 2.42
N ILE A 198 6.95 9.48 1.25
CA ILE A 198 5.54 9.48 0.86
C ILE A 198 4.71 8.53 1.74
N ARG A 199 5.26 7.37 2.13
CA ARG A 199 4.61 6.41 3.02
C ARG A 199 4.33 7.04 4.38
N ILE A 200 5.35 7.64 5.01
CA ILE A 200 5.23 8.31 6.32
C ILE A 200 4.19 9.44 6.26
N TYR A 201 4.25 10.29 5.23
CA TYR A 201 3.27 11.35 5.04
C TYR A 201 1.83 10.83 4.95
N ARG A 202 1.60 9.76 4.18
CA ARG A 202 0.27 9.13 4.03
C ARG A 202 -0.22 8.53 5.34
N ASP A 203 0.64 7.85 6.07
CA ASP A 203 0.27 7.21 7.35
C ASP A 203 -0.10 8.28 8.38
N HIS A 204 0.67 9.37 8.46
CA HIS A 204 0.35 10.51 9.32
C HIS A 204 -1.01 11.14 8.94
N LYS A 205 -1.25 11.40 7.66
CA LYS A 205 -2.52 11.94 7.18
C LYS A 205 -3.71 11.03 7.49
N ASN A 206 -3.54 9.72 7.30
CA ASN A 206 -4.58 8.73 7.61
C ASN A 206 -4.88 8.69 9.12
N MET A 207 -3.85 8.75 9.96
CA MET A 207 -4.01 8.81 11.42
C MET A 207 -4.78 10.06 11.84
N THR A 208 -4.40 11.24 11.32
CA THR A 208 -5.09 12.51 11.60
C THR A 208 -6.55 12.45 11.18
N ASN A 209 -6.85 11.93 9.99
CA ASN A 209 -8.23 11.77 9.53
C ASN A 209 -9.04 10.83 10.43
N ARG A 210 -8.44 9.74 10.92
CA ARG A 210 -9.12 8.82 11.87
C ARG A 210 -9.41 9.49 13.20
N LEU A 211 -8.49 10.30 13.73
CA LEU A 211 -8.70 11.07 14.96
C LEU A 211 -9.83 12.08 14.79
N ASN A 212 -9.80 12.88 13.73
CA ASN A 212 -10.85 13.86 13.44
C ASN A 212 -12.23 13.20 13.28
N ASN A 213 -12.31 12.06 12.56
CA ASN A 213 -13.57 11.32 12.41
C ASN A 213 -14.08 10.78 13.75
N CYS A 214 -13.18 10.32 14.62
CA CYS A 214 -13.54 9.84 15.96
C CYS A 214 -14.06 10.98 16.84
N GLU A 215 -13.39 12.13 16.83
CA GLU A 215 -13.82 13.32 17.56
C GLU A 215 -15.18 13.81 17.06
N GLN A 216 -15.37 13.92 15.74
CA GLN A 216 -16.65 14.33 15.17
C GLN A 216 -17.78 13.38 15.57
N ALA A 217 -17.56 12.06 15.47
CA ALA A 217 -18.55 11.06 15.88
C ALA A 217 -18.90 11.16 17.38
N ASN A 218 -17.95 11.52 18.23
CA ASN A 218 -18.19 11.75 19.65
C ASN A 218 -19.03 13.02 19.88
N ILE A 219 -18.74 14.11 19.17
CA ILE A 219 -19.52 15.37 19.24
C ILE A 219 -20.95 15.13 18.78
N ASP A 220 -21.13 14.48 17.62
CA ASP A 220 -22.45 14.16 17.08
C ASP A 220 -23.27 13.30 18.07
N LYS A 221 -22.65 12.33 18.72
CA LYS A 221 -23.31 11.50 19.74
C LYS A 221 -23.72 12.29 20.97
N ILE A 222 -22.90 13.22 21.42
CA ILE A 222 -23.23 14.13 22.53
C ILE A 222 -24.42 14.99 22.16
N PHE A 223 -24.39 15.63 20.99
CA PHE A 223 -25.46 16.48 20.49
C PHE A 223 -26.78 15.75 20.34
N LEU A 224 -26.77 14.56 19.71
CA LEU A 224 -27.98 13.73 19.56
C LEU A 224 -28.56 13.30 20.90
N THR A 225 -27.73 12.99 21.88
CA THR A 225 -28.18 12.61 23.21
C THR A 225 -28.80 13.82 23.93
N ALA A 226 -28.13 14.97 23.92
CA ALA A 226 -28.64 16.19 24.52
C ALA A 226 -29.97 16.66 23.88
N SER A 227 -30.05 16.66 22.55
CA SER A 227 -31.25 17.02 21.80
C SER A 227 -32.42 16.11 22.10
N LYS A 228 -32.21 14.78 22.26
CA LYS A 228 -33.28 13.88 22.69
C LYS A 228 -33.78 14.20 24.10
N GLN A 229 -32.84 14.44 25.04
CA GLN A 229 -33.22 14.79 26.42
C GLN A 229 -34.01 16.09 26.48
N VAL A 230 -33.61 17.11 25.71
CA VAL A 230 -34.34 18.38 25.62
C VAL A 230 -35.76 18.16 25.09
N LYS A 231 -35.89 17.37 24.01
CA LYS A 231 -37.25 17.03 23.46
C LYS A 231 -38.13 16.27 24.44
N ASP A 232 -37.57 15.32 25.18
CA ASP A 232 -38.32 14.59 26.19
C ASP A 232 -38.79 15.53 27.33
N ILE A 233 -37.96 16.49 27.71
CA ILE A 233 -38.27 17.51 28.72
C ILE A 233 -39.34 18.49 28.22
N GLU A 234 -39.22 18.99 26.98
CA GLU A 234 -40.22 19.88 26.36
C GLU A 234 -41.59 19.23 26.34
N LYS A 235 -41.66 17.90 26.02
CA LYS A 235 -42.91 17.14 26.11
C LYS A 235 -43.47 17.04 27.53
N LEU A 236 -42.62 16.92 28.55
CA LEU A 236 -43.11 16.92 29.94
C LEU A 236 -43.68 18.28 30.35
N TYR A 237 -43.14 19.39 29.87
CA TYR A 237 -43.72 20.71 30.06
C TYR A 237 -45.07 20.86 29.34
N GLU A 238 -45.19 20.40 28.08
CA GLU A 238 -46.44 20.40 27.32
C GLU A 238 -47.59 19.57 27.98
N LEU A 239 -47.21 18.60 28.80
CA LEU A 239 -48.15 17.70 29.47
C LEU A 239 -48.39 18.08 30.95
N ASP A 240 -47.84 19.22 31.42
CA ASP A 240 -47.89 19.70 32.81
C ASP A 240 -47.43 18.66 33.85
N MET A 241 -46.47 17.78 33.43
CA MET A 241 -45.98 16.69 34.28
C MET A 241 -44.78 17.05 35.15
N VAL A 242 -44.09 18.13 34.85
CA VAL A 242 -42.84 18.49 35.54
C VAL A 242 -43.07 18.70 37.05
N ASP A 243 -44.19 19.28 37.45
CA ASP A 243 -44.51 19.53 38.86
C ASP A 243 -44.77 18.24 39.67
N THR A 244 -45.08 17.15 39.01
CA THR A 244 -45.31 15.84 39.67
C THR A 244 -44.04 15.05 39.93
N LEU A 245 -42.88 15.48 39.39
CA LEU A 245 -41.61 14.81 39.53
C LEU A 245 -40.95 15.12 40.89
N ASP A 246 -40.04 14.23 41.30
CA ASP A 246 -39.23 14.46 42.50
C ASP A 246 -38.20 15.60 42.27
N ASP A 247 -37.78 16.28 43.37
CA ASP A 247 -36.92 17.45 43.31
C ASP A 247 -35.60 17.18 42.60
N LYS A 248 -35.05 15.96 42.71
CA LYS A 248 -33.80 15.56 42.05
C LYS A 248 -33.94 15.45 40.53
N LEU A 249 -35.16 15.15 40.03
CA LEU A 249 -35.44 15.11 38.60
C LEU A 249 -35.73 16.51 38.07
N LYS A 250 -36.42 17.35 38.84
CA LYS A 250 -36.65 18.77 38.50
C LYS A 250 -35.35 19.53 38.35
N GLU A 251 -34.44 19.38 39.31
CA GLU A 251 -33.11 19.97 39.23
C GLU A 251 -32.37 19.64 37.92
N VAL A 252 -32.35 18.35 37.53
CA VAL A 252 -31.67 17.92 36.30
C VAL A 252 -32.35 18.45 35.04
N ILE A 253 -33.67 18.59 35.05
CA ILE A 253 -34.47 19.20 33.98
C ILE A 253 -34.07 20.67 33.80
N GLU A 254 -34.01 21.46 34.90
CA GLU A 254 -33.64 22.86 34.85
C GLU A 254 -32.23 23.08 34.30
N TYR A 255 -31.27 22.31 34.80
CA TYR A 255 -29.86 22.38 34.31
C TYR A 255 -29.76 21.97 32.84
N ARG A 256 -30.48 20.92 32.36
CA ARG A 256 -30.46 20.54 30.95
C ARG A 256 -31.08 21.61 30.06
N MET A 257 -32.16 22.26 30.49
CA MET A 257 -32.77 23.35 29.73
C MET A 257 -31.92 24.62 29.69
N LYS A 258 -31.15 24.88 30.77
CA LYS A 258 -30.15 25.98 30.83
C LYS A 258 -28.94 25.69 29.95
N TYR A 259 -28.46 24.43 29.90
CA TYR A 259 -27.24 23.99 29.18
C TYR A 259 -27.60 22.91 28.15
N LYS A 260 -28.36 23.30 27.11
CA LYS A 260 -28.97 22.37 26.14
C LYS A 260 -27.97 21.52 25.36
N GLU A 261 -26.78 22.01 25.07
CA GLU A 261 -25.78 21.35 24.21
C GLU A 261 -24.66 20.65 24.99
N SER A 262 -24.56 20.85 26.30
CA SER A 262 -23.49 20.28 27.12
C SER A 262 -23.52 18.76 27.14
N SER A 263 -22.33 18.15 27.14
CA SER A 263 -22.20 16.71 27.38
C SER A 263 -22.69 16.34 28.78
N LEU A 264 -23.03 15.06 29.00
CA LEU A 264 -23.41 14.58 30.35
C LEU A 264 -22.30 14.74 31.37
N SER A 265 -21.03 14.72 30.96
CA SER A 265 -19.90 14.93 31.85
C SER A 265 -19.79 16.41 32.26
N GLU A 266 -19.89 17.33 31.30
CA GLU A 266 -19.89 18.77 31.56
C GLU A 266 -21.08 19.15 32.43
N LEU A 267 -22.29 18.65 32.12
CA LEU A 267 -23.49 18.92 32.88
C LEU A 267 -23.35 18.42 34.34
N ALA A 268 -22.78 17.23 34.55
CA ALA A 268 -22.52 16.69 35.88
C ALA A 268 -21.54 17.59 36.67
N ASN A 269 -20.48 18.06 36.02
CA ASN A 269 -19.51 18.99 36.64
C ASN A 269 -20.16 20.35 36.99
N ILE A 270 -20.99 20.89 36.10
CA ILE A 270 -21.72 22.16 36.34
C ILE A 270 -22.64 22.01 37.56
N ILE A 271 -23.47 20.96 37.60
CA ILE A 271 -24.40 20.71 38.70
C ILE A 271 -23.62 20.55 40.01
N SER A 272 -22.55 19.74 40.01
CA SER A 272 -21.72 19.52 41.19
C SER A 272 -21.09 20.81 41.72
N SER A 273 -20.64 21.71 40.82
CA SER A 273 -20.02 22.97 41.21
C SER A 273 -21.02 24.01 41.70
N GLU A 274 -22.21 24.07 41.13
CA GLU A 274 -23.23 25.06 41.53
C GLU A 274 -24.03 24.60 42.78
N THR A 275 -24.25 23.31 42.99
CA THR A 275 -25.03 22.77 44.10
C THR A 275 -24.20 22.33 45.31
N GLY A 276 -22.90 22.11 45.12
CA GLY A 276 -22.02 21.53 46.16
C GLY A 276 -22.24 20.04 46.40
N VAL A 277 -23.12 19.37 45.62
CA VAL A 277 -23.40 17.93 45.72
C VAL A 277 -22.76 17.20 44.54
N GLU A 278 -21.88 16.25 44.81
CA GLU A 278 -21.20 15.50 43.78
C GLU A 278 -22.18 14.62 42.98
N ILE A 279 -22.28 14.87 41.69
CA ILE A 279 -23.07 14.08 40.73
C ILE A 279 -22.12 13.50 39.68
N THR A 280 -22.21 12.18 39.50
CA THR A 280 -21.44 11.50 38.44
C THR A 280 -22.23 11.48 37.13
N LYS A 281 -21.49 11.38 35.98
CA LYS A 281 -22.09 11.16 34.65
C LYS A 281 -23.08 9.97 34.65
N SER A 282 -22.74 8.89 35.36
CA SER A 282 -23.62 7.71 35.47
C SER A 282 -24.91 8.00 36.22
N GLY A 283 -24.81 8.71 37.34
CA GLY A 283 -25.95 9.15 38.13
C GLY A 283 -26.86 10.06 37.34
N LEU A 284 -26.28 11.03 36.59
CA LEU A 284 -27.05 11.91 35.74
C LEU A 284 -27.74 11.16 34.60
N ASN A 285 -27.08 10.20 33.97
CA ASN A 285 -27.66 9.39 32.93
C ASN A 285 -28.83 8.51 33.45
N HIS A 286 -28.72 8.00 34.69
CA HIS A 286 -29.81 7.27 35.35
C HIS A 286 -31.04 8.16 35.55
N ARG A 287 -30.86 9.41 36.03
CA ARG A 287 -31.97 10.36 36.18
C ARG A 287 -32.65 10.65 34.84
N PHE A 288 -31.91 10.87 33.76
CA PHE A 288 -32.50 11.06 32.41
C PHE A 288 -33.26 9.82 31.90
N ARG A 289 -32.76 8.61 32.20
CA ARG A 289 -33.51 7.39 31.88
C ARG A 289 -34.85 7.33 32.61
N LYS A 290 -34.84 7.66 33.91
CA LYS A 290 -36.09 7.70 34.71
C LYS A 290 -37.08 8.72 34.18
N ILE A 291 -36.62 9.91 33.80
CA ILE A 291 -37.44 10.94 33.16
C ILE A 291 -38.11 10.40 31.89
N LYS A 292 -37.32 9.76 31.03
CA LYS A 292 -37.80 9.15 29.80
C LYS A 292 -38.85 8.03 30.05
N GLU A 293 -38.58 7.13 31.00
CA GLU A 293 -39.51 6.06 31.40
C GLU A 293 -40.84 6.60 31.90
N ILE A 294 -40.86 7.66 32.71
CA ILE A 294 -42.05 8.31 33.18
C ILE A 294 -42.88 8.86 32.00
N LEU A 295 -42.22 9.56 31.07
CA LEU A 295 -42.89 10.09 29.87
C LEU A 295 -43.48 8.97 29.00
N GLU A 296 -42.72 7.92 28.72
CA GLU A 296 -43.18 6.80 27.89
C GLU A 296 -44.36 6.05 28.52
N ASN A 297 -44.38 5.85 29.83
CA ASN A 297 -45.47 5.19 30.54
C ASN A 297 -46.74 6.01 30.48
N TYR A 298 -46.66 7.32 30.69
CA TYR A 298 -47.80 8.22 30.56
C TYR A 298 -48.41 8.22 29.15
N LEU A 299 -47.55 8.27 28.13
CA LEU A 299 -48.02 8.23 26.74
C LEU A 299 -48.73 6.91 26.40
N LYS A 300 -48.23 5.78 26.89
CA LYS A 300 -48.85 4.46 26.71
C LYS A 300 -50.23 4.35 27.42
N GLU A 301 -50.35 4.93 28.61
CA GLU A 301 -51.65 4.96 29.34
C GLU A 301 -52.67 5.81 28.61
N LYS A 302 -52.28 6.95 28.09
CA LYS A 302 -53.14 7.86 27.31
C LYS A 302 -53.60 7.25 25.98
N GLU A 303 -52.76 6.42 25.34
CA GLU A 303 -53.11 5.67 24.13
C GLU A 303 -54.12 4.52 24.42
N LYS A 304 -54.08 3.91 25.61
CA LYS A 304 -54.99 2.86 26.04
C LYS A 304 -56.37 3.39 26.47
N SER A 305 -56.43 4.68 26.77
CA SER A 305 -57.65 5.34 27.24
C SER A 305 -58.45 6.05 26.13
N LYS A 306 -57.92 5.98 24.89
CA LYS A 306 -58.57 6.40 23.64
C LYS A 306 -59.14 5.18 22.88
#